data_cf420c845614b5aca95bd834a56c0212
#
_entry.id   cf420c845614b5aca95bd834a56c0212
#
_cell.length_a   1.000
_cell.length_b   1.000
_cell.length_c   1.000
_cell.angle_alpha   90.00
_cell.angle_beta   90.00
_cell.angle_gamma   90.00
#
_symmetry.space_group_name_H-M   'P 1'
#
loop_
_entity.id
_entity.type
_entity.pdbx_description
1 polymer ?
#
loop_
_entity_poly.entity_id
_entity_poly.type
_entity_poly.pdbx_seq_one_letter_code
_entity_poly.pdbx_strand_id
1 'polypeptide(L)'
;NTGVTDYIKIEALKFAKLGYTTIIPNLYEMADGPFATHIHTGPSIQARTSDAFFVNALTKGWQKLLSRPDVDGTRVGVVGYCMGGRLGIHFVAATPQVRAFVGYYPTVRDQPTTQLRPVNPWDDVRKFRCPSIVLYGKDDLITTVPVQDKGWKAFRENGQSLEWHFFPFGGHGFVDPGTAGYHPHTAYLSWPLVVDFLERELTE
;
A
#
# COMPACT_ATOMS: atom_id res chain seq x y z
N ASN A 1 -2.84 9.60 2.67
CA ASN A 1 -2.43 10.75 1.84
C ASN A 1 -2.10 12.01 2.67
N THR A 2 -1.67 11.83 3.91
CA THR A 2 -1.31 12.90 4.85
C THR A 2 0.20 12.94 5.17
N GLY A 3 1.00 12.23 4.40
CA GLY A 3 2.44 12.10 4.62
C GLY A 3 2.78 11.07 5.71
N VAL A 4 3.95 11.20 6.32
CA VAL A 4 4.41 10.32 7.41
C VAL A 4 3.83 10.80 8.73
N THR A 5 2.61 10.35 9.03
CA THR A 5 1.90 10.64 10.27
C THR A 5 2.39 9.77 11.42
N ASP A 6 2.05 10.14 12.65
CA ASP A 6 2.34 9.29 13.82
C ASP A 6 1.66 7.93 13.73
N TYR A 7 0.47 7.87 13.14
CA TYR A 7 -0.19 6.59 12.86
C TYR A 7 0.69 5.67 11.99
N ILE A 8 1.22 6.15 10.87
CA ILE A 8 2.08 5.34 9.99
C ILE A 8 3.39 4.94 10.68
N LYS A 9 3.95 5.81 11.52
CA LYS A 9 5.12 5.47 12.35
C LYS A 9 4.79 4.35 13.35
N ILE A 10 3.62 4.39 13.98
CA ILE A 10 3.14 3.34 14.88
C ILE A 10 2.98 2.01 14.12
N GLU A 11 2.40 2.02 12.92
CA GLU A 11 2.29 0.82 12.10
C GLU A 11 3.68 0.22 11.78
N ALA A 12 4.64 1.05 11.37
CA ALA A 12 6.00 0.57 11.14
C ALA A 12 6.66 0.00 12.41
N LEU A 13 6.43 0.62 13.58
CA LEU A 13 6.93 0.12 14.86
C LEU A 13 6.29 -1.23 15.24
N LYS A 14 5.04 -1.49 14.87
CA LYS A 14 4.40 -2.80 15.08
C LYS A 14 5.15 -3.90 14.32
N PHE A 15 5.49 -3.67 13.06
CA PHE A 15 6.32 -4.60 12.29
C PHE A 15 7.74 -4.73 12.84
N ALA A 16 8.36 -3.61 13.26
CA ALA A 16 9.68 -3.65 13.86
C ALA A 16 9.73 -4.50 15.15
N LYS A 17 8.67 -4.49 15.96
CA LYS A 17 8.52 -5.36 17.14
C LYS A 17 8.43 -6.84 16.81
N LEU A 18 8.03 -7.18 15.59
CA LEU A 18 8.03 -8.56 15.07
C LEU A 18 9.39 -8.96 14.44
N GLY A 19 10.40 -8.08 14.50
CA GLY A 19 11.74 -8.37 13.98
C GLY A 19 12.00 -7.88 12.56
N TYR A 20 11.05 -7.20 11.92
CA TYR A 20 11.27 -6.64 10.59
C TYR A 20 12.03 -5.32 10.63
N THR A 21 12.99 -5.13 9.74
CA THR A 21 13.53 -3.80 9.43
C THR A 21 12.55 -3.06 8.53
N THR A 22 12.08 -1.89 8.96
CA THR A 22 11.06 -1.12 8.23
C THR A 22 11.58 0.22 7.73
N ILE A 23 11.10 0.65 6.57
CA ILE A 23 11.34 2.00 6.02
C ILE A 23 10.03 2.61 5.56
N ILE A 24 9.85 3.90 5.84
CA ILE A 24 8.71 4.69 5.38
C ILE A 24 9.26 5.82 4.50
N PRO A 25 9.19 5.73 3.17
CA PRO A 25 9.58 6.84 2.30
C PRO A 25 8.63 8.03 2.50
N ASN A 26 9.17 9.22 2.80
CA ASN A 26 8.36 10.43 2.88
C ASN A 26 8.12 10.99 1.46
N LEU A 27 7.08 10.49 0.82
CA LEU A 27 6.76 10.81 -0.56
C LEU A 27 6.48 12.30 -0.79
N TYR A 28 5.98 13.00 0.23
CA TYR A 28 5.63 14.42 0.12
C TYR A 28 6.86 15.31 0.20
N GLU A 29 7.79 15.04 1.11
CA GLU A 29 9.06 15.76 1.12
C GLU A 29 9.86 15.52 -0.15
N MET A 30 9.80 14.31 -0.70
CA MET A 30 10.47 14.00 -1.97
C MET A 30 9.85 14.75 -3.15
N ALA A 31 8.55 15.10 -3.09
CA ALA A 31 7.85 15.83 -4.13
C ALA A 31 7.99 17.35 -4.00
N ASP A 32 8.03 17.89 -2.80
CA ASP A 32 7.84 19.32 -2.51
C ASP A 32 8.90 19.89 -1.56
N GLY A 33 9.89 19.10 -1.21
CA GLY A 33 10.98 19.49 -0.33
C GLY A 33 10.69 19.34 1.16
N PRO A 34 11.67 19.71 2.01
CA PRO A 34 11.55 19.58 3.46
C PRO A 34 10.28 20.28 3.99
N PHE A 35 9.66 19.65 4.97
CA PHE A 35 8.41 20.15 5.61
C PHE A 35 7.15 20.11 4.75
N ALA A 36 7.17 19.51 3.57
CA ALA A 36 5.96 19.30 2.79
C ALA A 36 4.97 18.43 3.57
N THR A 37 3.80 18.98 3.86
CA THR A 37 2.72 18.32 4.58
C THR A 37 1.41 18.42 3.79
N HIS A 38 0.39 17.71 4.25
CA HIS A 38 -0.95 17.79 3.66
C HIS A 38 -1.67 19.14 3.87
N ILE A 39 -1.09 20.04 4.67
CA ILE A 39 -1.69 21.32 5.09
C ILE A 39 -1.45 22.44 4.07
N HIS A 40 -0.75 22.17 2.97
CA HIS A 40 -0.50 23.20 1.96
C HIS A 40 -1.79 23.68 1.30
N THR A 41 -1.93 25.00 1.22
CA THR A 41 -2.98 25.67 0.46
C THR A 41 -2.73 25.47 -1.04
N GLY A 42 -3.72 24.91 -1.74
CA GLY A 42 -3.63 24.64 -3.17
C GLY A 42 -3.96 23.18 -3.52
N PRO A 43 -3.82 22.77 -4.79
CA PRO A 43 -3.98 21.37 -5.17
C PRO A 43 -3.06 20.48 -4.34
N SER A 44 -3.60 19.41 -3.77
CA SER A 44 -2.81 18.49 -2.95
C SER A 44 -1.60 17.97 -3.75
N ILE A 45 -0.49 17.68 -3.09
CA ILE A 45 0.70 17.10 -3.71
C ILE A 45 0.30 15.88 -4.56
N GLN A 46 -0.61 15.07 -4.06
CA GLN A 46 -1.15 13.94 -4.80
C GLN A 46 -1.85 14.35 -6.11
N ALA A 47 -2.56 15.47 -6.15
CA ALA A 47 -3.30 15.90 -7.33
C ALA A 47 -2.40 16.40 -8.47
N ARG A 48 -1.21 16.92 -8.15
CA ARG A 48 -0.26 17.52 -9.10
C ARG A 48 1.00 16.69 -9.37
N THR A 49 1.16 15.56 -8.69
CA THR A 49 2.34 14.69 -8.82
C THR A 49 1.96 13.38 -9.50
N SER A 50 2.77 12.94 -10.46
CA SER A 50 2.51 11.71 -11.22
C SER A 50 2.77 10.45 -10.39
N ASP A 51 2.09 9.37 -10.75
CA ASP A 51 2.37 8.06 -10.16
C ASP A 51 3.81 7.62 -10.45
N ALA A 52 4.34 7.92 -11.63
CA ALA A 52 5.73 7.63 -11.99
C ALA A 52 6.73 8.29 -11.04
N PHE A 53 6.49 9.55 -10.63
CA PHE A 53 7.32 10.22 -9.64
C PHE A 53 7.30 9.49 -8.29
N PHE A 54 6.11 9.14 -7.80
CA PHE A 54 5.98 8.43 -6.53
C PHE A 54 6.60 7.03 -6.57
N VAL A 55 6.44 6.30 -7.66
CA VAL A 55 7.08 4.99 -7.86
C VAL A 55 8.61 5.12 -7.84
N ASN A 56 9.17 6.16 -8.48
CA ASN A 56 10.61 6.44 -8.39
C ASN A 56 11.06 6.78 -6.96
N ALA A 57 10.25 7.52 -6.21
CA ALA A 57 10.50 7.80 -4.81
C ALA A 57 10.50 6.51 -3.95
N LEU A 58 9.56 5.60 -4.18
CA LEU A 58 9.55 4.28 -3.54
C LEU A 58 10.77 3.45 -3.92
N THR A 59 11.22 3.53 -5.18
CA THR A 59 12.44 2.85 -5.64
C THR A 59 13.68 3.34 -4.88
N LYS A 60 13.79 4.64 -4.61
CA LYS A 60 14.88 5.17 -3.77
C LYS A 60 14.81 4.65 -2.34
N GLY A 61 13.62 4.58 -1.76
CA GLY A 61 13.39 3.97 -0.44
C GLY A 61 13.81 2.48 -0.42
N TRP A 62 13.41 1.73 -1.43
CA TRP A 62 13.80 0.34 -1.64
C TRP A 62 15.34 0.18 -1.70
N GLN A 63 16.01 0.96 -2.53
CA GLN A 63 17.47 0.94 -2.65
C GLN A 63 18.15 1.28 -1.30
N LYS A 64 17.61 2.25 -0.56
CA LYS A 64 18.11 2.60 0.77
C LYS A 64 17.93 1.45 1.76
N LEU A 65 16.81 0.76 1.73
CA LEU A 65 16.58 -0.43 2.56
C LEU A 65 17.60 -1.52 2.22
N LEU A 66 17.77 -1.85 0.95
CA LEU A 66 18.69 -2.89 0.48
C LEU A 66 20.19 -2.55 0.74
N SER A 67 20.53 -1.28 0.93
CA SER A 67 21.90 -0.87 1.26
C SER A 67 22.28 -1.13 2.72
N ARG A 68 21.35 -1.55 3.56
CA ARG A 68 21.60 -1.85 4.97
C ARG A 68 22.20 -3.25 5.13
N PRO A 69 23.25 -3.42 5.94
CA PRO A 69 23.92 -4.72 6.12
C PRO A 69 23.08 -5.73 6.93
N ASP A 70 22.05 -5.26 7.64
CA ASP A 70 21.12 -6.06 8.45
C ASP A 70 19.83 -6.46 7.70
N VAL A 71 19.76 -6.20 6.39
CA VAL A 71 18.61 -6.52 5.56
C VAL A 71 18.95 -7.64 4.57
N ASP A 72 18.19 -8.71 4.64
CA ASP A 72 18.19 -9.73 3.58
C ASP A 72 17.33 -9.25 2.41
N GLY A 73 17.98 -8.82 1.33
CA GLY A 73 17.32 -8.30 0.14
C GLY A 73 16.45 -9.30 -0.62
N THR A 74 16.52 -10.59 -0.30
CA THR A 74 15.67 -11.63 -0.89
C THR A 74 14.34 -11.81 -0.15
N ARG A 75 14.19 -11.20 1.02
CA ARG A 75 13.03 -11.31 1.93
C ARG A 75 12.40 -9.95 2.23
N VAL A 76 12.15 -9.16 1.21
CA VAL A 76 11.58 -7.82 1.35
C VAL A 76 10.18 -7.75 0.78
N GLY A 77 9.23 -7.32 1.60
CA GLY A 77 7.83 -7.09 1.25
C GLY A 77 7.44 -5.61 1.21
N VAL A 78 6.27 -5.35 0.68
CA VAL A 78 5.67 -4.02 0.60
C VAL A 78 4.33 -4.03 1.33
N VAL A 79 4.16 -3.11 2.28
CA VAL A 79 2.88 -2.86 2.95
C VAL A 79 2.39 -1.46 2.57
N GLY A 80 1.22 -1.38 1.98
CA GLY A 80 0.64 -0.12 1.53
C GLY A 80 -0.77 0.12 2.04
N TYR A 81 -1.00 1.32 2.58
CA TYR A 81 -2.31 1.78 3.07
C TYR A 81 -2.87 2.85 2.14
N CYS A 82 -4.14 2.80 1.76
CA CYS A 82 -4.80 3.86 1.01
C CYS A 82 -4.05 4.19 -0.30
N MET A 83 -3.61 5.44 -0.46
CA MET A 83 -2.73 5.88 -1.54
C MET A 83 -1.44 5.04 -1.61
N GLY A 84 -0.86 4.69 -0.45
CA GLY A 84 0.33 3.83 -0.39
C GLY A 84 0.06 2.43 -0.93
N GLY A 85 -1.14 1.89 -0.74
CA GLY A 85 -1.56 0.63 -1.36
C GLY A 85 -1.63 0.74 -2.89
N ARG A 86 -2.23 1.81 -3.41
CA ARG A 86 -2.27 2.08 -4.85
C ARG A 86 -0.88 2.23 -5.47
N LEU A 87 -0.04 3.05 -4.86
CA LEU A 87 1.34 3.25 -5.33
C LEU A 87 2.19 1.99 -5.16
N GLY A 88 1.92 1.21 -4.11
CA GLY A 88 2.52 -0.10 -3.89
C GLY A 88 2.23 -1.07 -5.03
N ILE A 89 1.00 -1.06 -5.58
CA ILE A 89 0.67 -1.88 -6.76
C ILE A 89 1.56 -1.52 -7.95
N HIS A 90 1.68 -0.24 -8.28
CA HIS A 90 2.56 0.20 -9.38
C HIS A 90 4.03 -0.13 -9.12
N PHE A 91 4.49 0.06 -7.87
CA PHE A 91 5.86 -0.23 -7.47
C PHE A 91 6.18 -1.72 -7.58
N VAL A 92 5.32 -2.59 -7.05
CA VAL A 92 5.49 -4.07 -7.12
C VAL A 92 5.50 -4.56 -8.57
N ALA A 93 4.61 -4.00 -9.40
CA ALA A 93 4.58 -4.30 -10.83
C ALA A 93 5.89 -3.95 -11.57
N ALA A 94 6.60 -2.92 -11.09
CA ALA A 94 7.89 -2.47 -11.63
C ALA A 94 9.10 -3.12 -10.93
N THR A 95 8.90 -3.86 -9.84
CA THR A 95 9.97 -4.40 -8.98
C THR A 95 9.75 -5.89 -8.73
N PRO A 96 10.13 -6.77 -9.69
CA PRO A 96 9.87 -8.22 -9.58
C PRO A 96 10.62 -8.92 -8.43
N GLN A 97 11.53 -8.22 -7.75
CA GLN A 97 12.25 -8.68 -6.56
C GLN A 97 11.44 -8.58 -5.27
N VAL A 98 10.30 -7.87 -5.28
CA VAL A 98 9.39 -7.84 -4.12
C VAL A 98 8.88 -9.25 -3.84
N ARG A 99 9.02 -9.69 -2.58
CA ARG A 99 8.68 -11.06 -2.17
C ARG A 99 7.23 -11.21 -1.71
N ALA A 100 6.63 -10.13 -1.17
CA ALA A 100 5.26 -10.15 -0.69
C ALA A 100 4.61 -8.75 -0.80
N PHE A 101 3.31 -8.70 -1.10
CA PHE A 101 2.54 -7.46 -1.14
C PHE A 101 1.35 -7.50 -0.18
N VAL A 102 1.24 -6.48 0.65
CA VAL A 102 0.09 -6.22 1.53
C VAL A 102 -0.59 -4.94 1.10
N GLY A 103 -1.85 -5.02 0.70
CA GLY A 103 -2.68 -3.88 0.34
C GLY A 103 -3.82 -3.66 1.33
N TYR A 104 -3.69 -2.69 2.23
CA TYR A 104 -4.80 -2.22 3.05
C TYR A 104 -5.60 -1.17 2.29
N TYR A 105 -6.81 -1.50 1.90
CA TYR A 105 -7.75 -0.62 1.17
C TYR A 105 -7.05 0.24 0.10
N PRO A 106 -6.29 -0.35 -0.86
CA PRO A 106 -5.65 0.42 -1.92
C PRO A 106 -6.64 1.36 -2.61
N THR A 107 -6.30 2.65 -2.70
CA THR A 107 -7.19 3.64 -3.32
C THR A 107 -7.21 3.47 -4.84
N VAL A 108 -8.19 2.76 -5.35
CA VAL A 108 -8.44 2.66 -6.78
C VAL A 108 -9.83 3.24 -7.10
N ARG A 109 -9.92 4.01 -8.16
CA ARG A 109 -11.17 4.62 -8.61
C ARG A 109 -11.48 4.17 -10.03
N ASP A 110 -12.76 4.01 -10.32
CA ASP A 110 -13.23 3.76 -11.69
C ASP A 110 -13.28 5.10 -12.45
N GLN A 111 -12.12 5.57 -12.85
CA GLN A 111 -11.93 6.83 -13.52
C GLN A 111 -11.06 6.64 -14.77
N PRO A 112 -11.26 7.44 -15.81
CA PRO A 112 -10.36 7.47 -16.95
C PRO A 112 -8.91 7.74 -16.52
N THR A 113 -7.98 7.16 -17.25
CA THR A 113 -6.55 7.46 -17.07
C THR A 113 -6.27 8.93 -17.42
N THR A 114 -5.24 9.47 -16.81
CA THR A 114 -4.79 10.85 -17.03
C THR A 114 -3.29 10.85 -17.31
N GLN A 115 -2.77 11.99 -17.75
CA GLN A 115 -1.31 12.13 -17.94
C GLN A 115 -0.51 11.87 -16.65
N LEU A 116 -1.06 12.22 -15.49
CA LEU A 116 -0.42 11.95 -14.19
C LEU A 116 -0.63 10.50 -13.73
N ARG A 117 -1.67 9.84 -14.25
CA ARG A 117 -2.08 8.47 -13.90
C ARG A 117 -2.44 7.70 -15.17
N PRO A 118 -1.41 7.34 -15.97
CA PRO A 118 -1.64 6.74 -17.29
C PRO A 118 -2.08 5.27 -17.25
N VAL A 119 -1.98 4.61 -16.10
CA VAL A 119 -2.29 3.19 -15.92
C VAL A 119 -3.25 3.02 -14.75
N ASN A 120 -4.30 2.20 -14.94
CA ASN A 120 -5.13 1.78 -13.82
C ASN A 120 -4.33 0.77 -12.96
N PRO A 121 -4.32 0.90 -11.61
CA PRO A 121 -3.57 -0.03 -10.75
C PRO A 121 -3.93 -1.51 -10.98
N TRP A 122 -5.20 -1.82 -11.24
CA TRP A 122 -5.62 -3.21 -11.51
C TRP A 122 -5.01 -3.79 -12.78
N ASP A 123 -4.65 -2.96 -13.78
CA ASP A 123 -3.93 -3.41 -14.97
C ASP A 123 -2.48 -3.81 -14.68
N ASP A 124 -1.86 -3.21 -13.67
CA ASP A 124 -0.49 -3.52 -13.27
C ASP A 124 -0.38 -4.83 -12.48
N VAL A 125 -1.47 -5.29 -11.85
CA VAL A 125 -1.48 -6.56 -11.10
C VAL A 125 -1.01 -7.75 -11.94
N ARG A 126 -1.29 -7.78 -13.24
CA ARG A 126 -0.83 -8.84 -14.14
C ARG A 126 0.70 -8.99 -14.24
N LYS A 127 1.45 -7.99 -13.76
CA LYS A 127 2.92 -8.00 -13.73
C LYS A 127 3.48 -8.55 -12.42
N PHE A 128 2.64 -8.80 -11.43
CA PHE A 128 3.08 -9.30 -10.13
C PHE A 128 3.77 -10.65 -10.24
N ARG A 129 4.80 -10.83 -9.42
CA ARG A 129 5.56 -12.09 -9.29
C ARG A 129 5.60 -12.61 -7.87
N CYS A 130 4.85 -11.99 -6.97
CA CYS A 130 4.81 -12.33 -5.55
C CYS A 130 3.38 -12.60 -5.07
N PRO A 131 3.24 -13.40 -4.01
CA PRO A 131 2.00 -13.52 -3.25
C PRO A 131 1.49 -12.17 -2.75
N SER A 132 0.19 -12.07 -2.59
CA SER A 132 -0.46 -10.83 -2.17
C SER A 132 -1.57 -11.08 -1.17
N ILE A 133 -1.71 -10.20 -0.18
CA ILE A 133 -2.89 -10.10 0.65
C ILE A 133 -3.52 -8.71 0.47
N VAL A 134 -4.82 -8.67 0.19
CA VAL A 134 -5.56 -7.41 -0.02
C VAL A 134 -6.77 -7.40 0.89
N LEU A 135 -6.96 -6.29 1.60
CA LEU A 135 -7.98 -6.15 2.63
C LEU A 135 -8.85 -4.93 2.37
N TYR A 136 -10.16 -5.14 2.30
CA TYR A 136 -11.16 -4.09 2.13
C TYR A 136 -12.32 -4.22 3.11
N GLY A 137 -12.89 -3.09 3.49
CA GLY A 137 -14.18 -3.01 4.16
C GLY A 137 -15.32 -2.75 3.16
N LYS A 138 -16.51 -3.27 3.47
CA LYS A 138 -17.72 -3.11 2.66
C LYS A 138 -18.12 -1.64 2.47
N ASP A 139 -17.89 -0.83 3.50
CA ASP A 139 -18.33 0.57 3.54
C ASP A 139 -17.29 1.54 2.95
N ASP A 140 -16.31 1.03 2.20
CA ASP A 140 -15.34 1.86 1.50
C ASP A 140 -16.00 2.61 0.34
N LEU A 141 -16.20 3.92 0.53
CA LEU A 141 -16.79 4.84 -0.46
C LEU A 141 -15.73 5.40 -1.43
N ILE A 142 -14.46 5.13 -1.22
CA ILE A 142 -13.37 5.56 -2.10
C ILE A 142 -13.10 4.51 -3.16
N THR A 143 -12.91 3.27 -2.73
CA THR A 143 -12.80 2.09 -3.61
C THR A 143 -14.05 1.24 -3.39
N THR A 144 -15.10 1.57 -4.13
CA THR A 144 -16.43 0.94 -3.97
C THR A 144 -16.39 -0.55 -4.30
N VAL A 145 -17.36 -1.31 -3.78
CA VAL A 145 -17.44 -2.77 -3.98
C VAL A 145 -17.29 -3.18 -5.45
N PRO A 146 -17.95 -2.55 -6.43
CA PRO A 146 -17.73 -2.91 -7.85
C PRO A 146 -16.29 -2.70 -8.33
N VAL A 147 -15.56 -1.73 -7.76
CA VAL A 147 -14.14 -1.52 -8.08
C VAL A 147 -13.25 -2.54 -7.38
N GLN A 148 -13.58 -2.92 -6.15
CA GLN A 148 -12.93 -4.00 -5.42
C GLN A 148 -13.06 -5.33 -6.18
N ASP A 149 -14.24 -5.65 -6.72
CA ASP A 149 -14.49 -6.85 -7.51
C ASP A 149 -13.61 -6.91 -8.77
N LYS A 150 -13.42 -5.76 -9.44
CA LYS A 150 -12.44 -5.66 -10.56
C LYS A 150 -11.03 -6.01 -10.10
N GLY A 151 -10.62 -5.52 -8.93
CA GLY A 151 -9.32 -5.82 -8.34
C GLY A 151 -9.15 -7.29 -7.99
N TRP A 152 -10.12 -7.86 -7.28
CA TRP A 152 -10.13 -9.28 -6.96
C TRP A 152 -9.99 -10.16 -8.21
N LYS A 153 -10.73 -9.83 -9.27
CA LYS A 153 -10.66 -10.52 -10.55
C LYS A 153 -9.25 -10.42 -11.17
N ALA A 154 -8.67 -9.20 -11.20
CA ALA A 154 -7.34 -8.97 -11.75
C ALA A 154 -6.25 -9.79 -11.02
N PHE A 155 -6.27 -9.81 -9.69
CA PHE A 155 -5.34 -10.62 -8.90
C PHE A 155 -5.53 -12.11 -9.14
N ARG A 156 -6.77 -12.59 -9.16
CA ARG A 156 -7.07 -14.00 -9.40
C ARG A 156 -6.61 -14.46 -10.79
N GLU A 157 -6.81 -13.64 -11.81
CA GLU A 157 -6.38 -13.94 -13.18
C GLU A 157 -4.86 -13.90 -13.37
N ASN A 158 -4.13 -13.21 -12.51
CA ASN A 158 -2.67 -13.20 -12.52
C ASN A 158 -2.04 -14.57 -12.17
N GLY A 159 -2.75 -15.42 -11.44
CA GLY A 159 -2.31 -16.77 -11.07
C GLY A 159 -1.27 -16.83 -9.94
N GLN A 160 -0.89 -15.71 -9.34
CA GLN A 160 -0.09 -15.70 -8.10
C GLN A 160 -0.97 -15.98 -6.88
N SER A 161 -0.36 -16.42 -5.77
CA SER A 161 -1.10 -16.63 -4.51
C SER A 161 -1.76 -15.34 -4.04
N LEU A 162 -3.05 -15.43 -3.73
CA LEU A 162 -3.86 -14.30 -3.31
C LEU A 162 -4.68 -14.64 -2.09
N GLU A 163 -4.56 -13.82 -1.06
CA GLU A 163 -5.53 -13.72 0.03
C GLU A 163 -6.34 -12.44 -0.15
N TRP A 164 -7.66 -12.57 -0.27
CA TRP A 164 -8.55 -11.43 -0.40
C TRP A 164 -9.56 -11.41 0.74
N HIS A 165 -9.44 -10.42 1.61
CA HIS A 165 -10.30 -10.27 2.77
C HIS A 165 -11.27 -9.12 2.57
N PHE A 166 -12.55 -9.46 2.54
CA PHE A 166 -13.65 -8.52 2.48
C PHE A 166 -14.39 -8.52 3.81
N PHE A 167 -14.23 -7.45 4.57
CA PHE A 167 -14.87 -7.32 5.87
C PHE A 167 -16.28 -6.72 5.72
N PRO A 168 -17.28 -7.26 6.45
CA PRO A 168 -18.65 -6.77 6.38
C PRO A 168 -18.84 -5.38 7.01
N PHE A 169 -17.80 -4.83 7.65
CA PHE A 169 -17.77 -3.53 8.30
C PHE A 169 -16.48 -2.80 8.01
N GLY A 170 -16.49 -1.47 8.21
CA GLY A 170 -15.34 -0.60 8.03
C GLY A 170 -15.32 0.06 6.66
N GLY A 171 -15.00 1.35 6.69
CA GLY A 171 -14.84 2.20 5.50
C GLY A 171 -13.40 2.30 5.04
N HIS A 172 -13.14 3.23 4.16
CA HIS A 172 -11.76 3.55 3.75
C HIS A 172 -10.93 4.03 4.94
N GLY A 173 -9.81 3.39 5.19
CA GLY A 173 -9.00 3.68 6.37
C GLY A 173 -9.41 2.94 7.64
N PHE A 174 -10.08 1.80 7.54
CA PHE A 174 -10.67 1.09 8.69
C PHE A 174 -9.68 0.73 9.81
N VAL A 175 -8.37 0.76 9.58
CA VAL A 175 -7.36 0.51 10.62
C VAL A 175 -6.82 1.80 11.27
N ASP A 176 -7.08 2.98 10.69
CA ASP A 176 -6.57 4.26 11.20
C ASP A 176 -7.63 4.97 12.06
N PRO A 177 -7.40 5.07 13.40
CA PRO A 177 -8.34 5.76 14.30
C PRO A 177 -8.61 7.23 13.95
N GLY A 178 -7.75 7.86 13.15
CA GLY A 178 -7.90 9.24 12.70
C GLY A 178 -8.82 9.40 11.48
N THR A 179 -9.40 8.33 10.95
CA THR A 179 -10.27 8.38 9.77
C THR A 179 -11.73 8.12 10.10
N ALA A 180 -12.63 8.65 9.28
CA ALA A 180 -14.08 8.39 9.41
C ALA A 180 -14.45 6.92 9.09
N GLY A 181 -13.58 6.20 8.39
CA GLY A 181 -13.78 4.78 8.04
C GLY A 181 -13.32 3.81 9.12
N TYR A 182 -12.72 4.31 10.20
CA TYR A 182 -12.18 3.46 11.27
C TYR A 182 -13.21 2.50 11.85
N HIS A 183 -12.83 1.24 11.97
CA HIS A 183 -13.64 0.22 12.60
C HIS A 183 -12.76 -0.68 13.49
N PRO A 184 -12.81 -0.53 14.82
CA PRO A 184 -11.85 -1.16 15.74
C PRO A 184 -11.84 -2.69 15.64
N HIS A 185 -12.99 -3.32 15.46
CA HIS A 185 -13.07 -4.77 15.33
C HIS A 185 -12.47 -5.27 14.02
N THR A 186 -12.73 -4.59 12.89
CA THR A 186 -12.11 -4.92 11.60
C THR A 186 -10.60 -4.70 11.63
N ALA A 187 -10.13 -3.62 12.27
CA ALA A 187 -8.71 -3.37 12.49
C ALA A 187 -8.05 -4.50 13.29
N TYR A 188 -8.70 -4.93 14.39
CA TYR A 188 -8.23 -6.03 15.22
C TYR A 188 -8.14 -7.35 14.43
N LEU A 189 -9.16 -7.71 13.68
CA LEU A 189 -9.20 -8.95 12.91
C LEU A 189 -8.20 -8.96 11.73
N SER A 190 -7.93 -7.81 11.13
CA SER A 190 -7.05 -7.73 9.95
C SER A 190 -5.57 -7.88 10.29
N TRP A 191 -5.16 -7.49 11.50
CA TRP A 191 -3.75 -7.50 11.89
C TRP A 191 -3.13 -8.91 11.90
N PRO A 192 -3.71 -9.93 12.59
CA PRO A 192 -3.14 -11.27 12.60
C PRO A 192 -3.07 -11.91 11.21
N LEU A 193 -4.00 -11.61 10.30
CA LEU A 193 -3.97 -12.10 8.93
C LEU A 193 -2.73 -11.61 8.18
N VAL A 194 -2.40 -10.33 8.34
CA VAL A 194 -1.21 -9.74 7.71
C VAL A 194 0.08 -10.23 8.34
N VAL A 195 0.10 -10.41 9.67
CA VAL A 195 1.27 -10.97 10.37
C VAL A 195 1.56 -12.39 9.89
N ASP A 196 0.56 -13.26 9.88
CA ASP A 196 0.67 -14.63 9.39
C ASP A 196 1.14 -14.70 7.93
N PHE A 197 0.52 -13.87 7.08
CA PHE A 197 0.92 -13.78 5.67
C PHE A 197 2.40 -13.38 5.51
N LEU A 198 2.84 -12.32 6.19
CA LEU A 198 4.23 -11.85 6.07
C LEU A 198 5.22 -12.83 6.68
N GLU A 199 4.88 -13.47 7.79
CA GLU A 199 5.72 -14.51 8.39
C GLU A 199 5.94 -15.66 7.41
N ARG A 200 4.90 -16.21 6.82
CA ARG A 200 4.96 -17.27 5.83
C ARG A 200 5.77 -16.87 4.57
N GLU A 201 5.55 -15.67 4.04
CA GLU A 201 6.15 -15.28 2.76
C GLU A 201 7.55 -14.68 2.87
N LEU A 202 7.95 -14.21 4.06
CA LEU A 202 9.25 -13.55 4.26
C LEU A 202 10.21 -14.34 5.16
N THR A 203 9.76 -15.38 5.87
CA THR A 203 10.62 -16.13 6.79
C THR A 203 10.84 -17.58 6.40
N GLU A 204 9.95 -18.15 5.60
CA GLU A 204 10.10 -19.48 4.97
C GLU A 204 10.69 -19.36 3.55
#